data_6d26e46fdc4823f9dbb72b24f771e7e0
#
_entry.id   6d26e46fdc4823f9dbb72b24f771e7e0
#
_cell.length_a   1.000
_cell.length_b   1.000
_cell.length_c   1.000
_cell.angle_alpha   90.00
_cell.angle_beta   90.00
_cell.angle_gamma   90.00
#
_symmetry.space_group_name_H-M   'P 1'
#
loop_
_entity.id
_entity.type
_entity.pdbx_description
1 polymer ?
#
loop_
_entity_poly.entity_id
_entity_poly.type
_entity_poly.pdbx_seq_one_letter_code
_entity_poly.pdbx_strand_id
1 'polypeptide(L)'
;MKKSILSGLLLASSLFSLNTWAGNDSLSSLKGLLRTKETQNLLVNLKRMPARGFMFGHHDDPIYGIGWENDEGRSDVKSVCGDYPAVMSFDLGRIELGGDKNLDKVPFAKIRKEIIAQYNRGGMSSLSWHVDNPLSGKDAWDVSDTTVVASILPGGTNHEKFIGWLDIVADFMNSLKTENGVKVPILFRPWHENTGSWFWWGAKLCSASEYKALWQMTYDRMQQKGVDNLLYAYSPSTELQDSIDFMKRYPGDAIIDLIGLDIYQFDKQKYINQLNKSLTILTEIGKVHNKPIALTETGFETIPDSAWWTETLFPVISHYPICYVLVWRNAREKTNHYYAPYPGQISATDFVEFYHKPQTLFVKDVVHLYD
;
A
#
# COMPACT_ATOMS: atom_id res chain seq x y z
N MET A 1 -39.70 82.21 10.73
CA MET A 1 -38.53 82.29 9.84
C MET A 1 -37.49 81.30 10.26
N LYS A 2 -37.41 80.12 9.68
CA LYS A 2 -36.38 79.12 9.91
C LYS A 2 -36.04 78.52 8.57
N LYS A 3 -34.81 78.75 8.12
CA LYS A 3 -34.23 78.16 6.94
C LYS A 3 -33.83 76.74 7.19
N SER A 4 -34.26 75.79 6.38
CA SER A 4 -33.80 74.42 6.36
C SER A 4 -32.68 74.32 5.34
N ILE A 5 -31.57 73.71 5.78
CA ILE A 5 -30.42 73.35 4.95
C ILE A 5 -30.53 71.86 4.66
N LEU A 6 -30.61 71.50 3.38
CA LEU A 6 -30.60 70.13 2.89
C LEU A 6 -29.10 69.74 2.65
N SER A 7 -28.59 68.76 3.40
CA SER A 7 -27.28 68.15 3.14
C SER A 7 -27.48 66.86 2.35
N GLY A 8 -26.96 66.87 1.13
CA GLY A 8 -26.94 65.67 0.31
C GLY A 8 -25.80 64.70 0.75
N LEU A 9 -26.15 63.47 0.97
CA LEU A 9 -25.21 62.36 1.17
C LEU A 9 -24.89 61.73 -0.21
N LEU A 10 -23.65 61.80 -0.61
CA LEU A 10 -23.12 60.97 -1.70
C LEU A 10 -22.79 59.57 -1.16
N LEU A 11 -23.50 58.58 -1.65
CA LEU A 11 -23.10 57.18 -1.47
C LEU A 11 -22.03 56.81 -2.53
N ALA A 12 -20.84 56.56 -2.09
CA ALA A 12 -19.79 55.92 -2.90
C ALA A 12 -19.99 54.42 -2.85
N SER A 13 -20.42 53.82 -3.95
CA SER A 13 -20.49 52.38 -4.13
C SER A 13 -19.10 51.82 -4.45
N SER A 14 -18.46 51.21 -3.44
CA SER A 14 -17.25 50.42 -3.65
C SER A 14 -17.65 49.02 -4.16
N LEU A 15 -17.39 48.77 -5.43
CA LEU A 15 -17.45 47.42 -6.01
C LEU A 15 -16.29 46.57 -5.45
N PHE A 16 -16.62 45.74 -4.50
CA PHE A 16 -15.74 44.63 -4.12
C PHE A 16 -15.91 43.53 -5.17
N SER A 17 -14.87 43.34 -5.98
CA SER A 17 -14.74 42.16 -6.81
C SER A 17 -14.49 40.93 -5.94
N LEU A 18 -15.52 40.13 -5.72
CA LEU A 18 -15.40 38.78 -5.19
C LEU A 18 -14.71 37.92 -6.28
N ASN A 19 -13.42 37.73 -6.15
CA ASN A 19 -12.72 36.66 -6.84
C ASN A 19 -13.19 35.34 -6.28
N THR A 20 -14.06 34.66 -7.01
CA THR A 20 -14.54 33.31 -6.72
C THR A 20 -13.41 32.30 -6.94
N TRP A 21 -12.77 31.89 -5.85
CA TRP A 21 -11.95 30.70 -5.76
C TRP A 21 -12.85 29.46 -5.62
N ALA A 22 -13.71 29.19 -6.57
CA ALA A 22 -14.64 28.06 -6.54
C ALA A 22 -14.45 27.13 -7.78
N GLY A 23 -13.22 26.97 -8.25
CA GLY A 23 -12.94 26.21 -9.47
C GLY A 23 -12.19 24.90 -9.33
N ASN A 24 -11.44 24.68 -8.23
CA ASN A 24 -10.55 23.52 -8.15
C ASN A 24 -11.08 22.35 -7.32
N ASP A 25 -11.95 22.57 -6.32
CA ASP A 25 -12.42 21.48 -5.47
C ASP A 25 -13.42 20.54 -6.17
N SER A 26 -14.19 21.04 -7.13
CA SER A 26 -15.14 20.22 -7.89
C SER A 26 -14.45 19.33 -8.95
N LEU A 27 -13.31 19.74 -9.47
CA LEU A 27 -12.52 18.95 -10.43
C LEU A 27 -11.70 17.85 -9.77
N SER A 28 -11.23 18.06 -8.54
CA SER A 28 -10.52 17.01 -7.78
C SER A 28 -11.46 15.91 -7.31
N SER A 29 -12.68 16.24 -6.88
CA SER A 29 -13.69 15.25 -6.51
C SER A 29 -14.22 14.43 -7.69
N LEU A 30 -14.28 15.03 -8.89
CA LEU A 30 -14.66 14.33 -10.12
C LEU A 30 -13.55 13.40 -10.64
N LYS A 31 -12.29 13.73 -10.45
CA LYS A 31 -11.16 12.85 -10.86
C LYS A 31 -11.08 11.55 -10.08
N GLY A 32 -11.43 11.54 -8.79
CA GLY A 32 -11.52 10.33 -7.98
C GLY A 32 -12.66 9.38 -8.41
N LEU A 33 -13.59 9.84 -9.22
CA LEU A 33 -14.70 9.04 -9.79
C LEU A 33 -14.35 8.33 -11.10
N LEU A 34 -13.17 8.55 -11.66
CA LEU A 34 -12.74 8.00 -12.97
C LEU A 34 -12.01 6.66 -12.87
N ARG A 35 -12.06 5.96 -11.73
CA ARG A 35 -11.50 4.62 -11.61
C ARG A 35 -12.23 3.62 -12.50
N THR A 36 -11.49 2.64 -13.02
CA THR A 36 -12.11 1.53 -13.76
C THR A 36 -13.17 0.83 -12.90
N LYS A 37 -14.13 0.18 -13.55
CA LYS A 37 -15.19 -0.58 -12.85
C LYS A 37 -14.57 -1.66 -11.95
N GLU A 38 -13.57 -2.37 -12.45
CA GLU A 38 -12.87 -3.43 -11.74
C GLU A 38 -12.18 -2.87 -10.47
N THR A 39 -11.59 -1.68 -10.54
CA THR A 39 -10.95 -1.02 -9.39
C THR A 39 -11.98 -0.59 -8.33
N GLN A 40 -13.14 -0.09 -8.77
CA GLN A 40 -14.23 0.26 -7.86
C GLN A 40 -14.80 -0.99 -7.18
N ASN A 41 -15.02 -2.06 -7.94
CA ASN A 41 -15.50 -3.33 -7.42
C ASN A 41 -14.53 -3.95 -6.43
N LEU A 42 -13.21 -3.91 -6.70
CA LEU A 42 -12.19 -4.35 -5.76
C LEU A 42 -12.34 -3.63 -4.41
N LEU A 43 -12.48 -2.29 -4.40
CA LEU A 43 -12.65 -1.55 -3.15
C LEU A 43 -13.91 -1.96 -2.38
N VAL A 44 -15.03 -2.14 -3.10
CA VAL A 44 -16.28 -2.61 -2.49
C VAL A 44 -16.10 -3.99 -1.87
N ASN A 45 -15.45 -4.90 -2.58
CA ASN A 45 -15.24 -6.27 -2.12
C ASN A 45 -14.20 -6.36 -0.99
N LEU A 46 -13.16 -5.51 -0.97
CA LEU A 46 -12.25 -5.39 0.18
C LEU A 46 -12.99 -4.97 1.46
N LYS A 47 -13.96 -4.05 1.37
CA LYS A 47 -14.79 -3.65 2.51
C LYS A 47 -15.71 -4.77 3.00
N ARG A 48 -16.15 -5.67 2.12
CA ARG A 48 -17.02 -6.80 2.44
C ARG A 48 -16.25 -8.04 2.90
N MET A 49 -14.97 -8.13 2.58
CA MET A 49 -14.14 -9.30 2.83
C MET A 49 -14.18 -9.79 4.29
N PRO A 50 -14.15 -8.91 5.33
CA PRO A 50 -14.19 -9.35 6.72
C PRO A 50 -15.42 -10.19 7.12
N ALA A 51 -16.52 -10.10 6.38
CA ALA A 51 -17.70 -10.95 6.62
C ALA A 51 -17.47 -12.42 6.22
N ARG A 52 -16.45 -12.70 5.40
CA ARG A 52 -16.06 -14.05 4.97
C ARG A 52 -14.79 -14.54 5.66
N GLY A 53 -13.90 -13.62 6.02
CA GLY A 53 -12.59 -13.88 6.56
C GLY A 53 -11.57 -12.87 6.04
N PHE A 54 -10.32 -13.28 5.91
CA PHE A 54 -9.22 -12.48 5.40
C PHE A 54 -8.44 -13.25 4.33
N MET A 55 -7.99 -12.53 3.30
CA MET A 55 -7.13 -13.10 2.26
C MET A 55 -5.71 -13.32 2.79
N PHE A 56 -5.10 -14.46 2.47
CA PHE A 56 -3.68 -14.68 2.72
C PHE A 56 -2.85 -14.14 1.55
N GLY A 57 -1.74 -13.47 1.88
CA GLY A 57 -0.82 -12.88 0.92
C GLY A 57 0.64 -13.25 1.17
N HIS A 58 1.44 -13.26 0.07
CA HIS A 58 2.87 -13.50 0.11
C HIS A 58 3.59 -12.60 -0.91
N HIS A 59 4.73 -12.03 -0.52
CA HIS A 59 5.52 -11.15 -1.38
C HIS A 59 6.40 -11.97 -2.34
N ASP A 60 6.41 -11.59 -3.63
CA ASP A 60 7.20 -12.20 -4.73
C ASP A 60 7.00 -13.72 -4.93
N ASP A 61 6.01 -14.34 -4.30
CA ASP A 61 5.80 -15.79 -4.26
C ASP A 61 5.84 -16.50 -5.63
N PRO A 62 5.23 -15.98 -6.70
CA PRO A 62 5.22 -16.71 -7.97
C PRO A 62 6.46 -16.44 -8.83
N ILE A 63 7.44 -15.68 -8.34
CA ILE A 63 8.64 -15.31 -9.10
C ILE A 63 9.84 -16.14 -8.69
N TYR A 64 10.01 -16.33 -7.40
CA TYR A 64 11.08 -17.13 -6.79
C TYR A 64 10.67 -17.60 -5.39
N GLY A 65 11.42 -18.55 -4.85
CA GLY A 65 11.29 -19.08 -3.50
C GLY A 65 12.53 -19.83 -3.07
N ILE A 66 12.39 -20.65 -2.06
CA ILE A 66 13.52 -21.39 -1.50
C ILE A 66 14.01 -22.45 -2.48
N GLY A 67 15.23 -22.22 -3.00
CA GLY A 67 15.89 -23.14 -3.92
C GLY A 67 15.36 -23.12 -5.37
N TRP A 68 14.60 -22.10 -5.75
CA TRP A 68 14.12 -21.94 -7.13
C TRP A 68 13.91 -20.48 -7.52
N GLU A 69 13.99 -20.20 -8.82
CA GLU A 69 13.59 -18.93 -9.42
C GLU A 69 13.09 -19.16 -10.86
N ASN A 70 12.15 -18.35 -11.31
CA ASN A 70 11.62 -18.34 -12.68
C ASN A 70 10.93 -19.65 -13.12
N ASP A 71 10.61 -20.56 -12.23
CA ASP A 71 9.83 -21.76 -12.55
C ASP A 71 8.38 -21.35 -12.76
N GLU A 72 7.86 -21.52 -13.97
CA GLU A 72 6.52 -21.05 -14.32
C GLU A 72 5.42 -21.77 -13.52
N GLY A 73 4.53 -20.99 -12.89
CA GLY A 73 3.42 -21.50 -12.10
C GLY A 73 3.82 -22.12 -10.76
N ARG A 74 5.10 -22.03 -10.37
CA ARG A 74 5.56 -22.46 -9.06
C ARG A 74 5.30 -21.39 -8.00
N SER A 75 5.06 -21.82 -6.79
CA SER A 75 4.87 -21.03 -5.59
C SER A 75 5.22 -21.89 -4.38
N ASP A 76 5.97 -21.35 -3.43
CA ASP A 76 6.28 -22.06 -2.18
C ASP A 76 5.00 -22.38 -1.43
N VAL A 77 4.09 -21.39 -1.30
CA VAL A 77 2.80 -21.54 -0.64
C VAL A 77 1.96 -22.62 -1.32
N LYS A 78 1.80 -22.55 -2.64
CA LYS A 78 1.05 -23.56 -3.40
C LYS A 78 1.66 -24.96 -3.29
N SER A 79 2.97 -25.04 -3.24
CA SER A 79 3.68 -26.32 -3.08
C SER A 79 3.41 -26.97 -1.73
N VAL A 80 3.01 -26.19 -0.71
CA VAL A 80 2.66 -26.68 0.63
C VAL A 80 1.16 -26.98 0.77
N CYS A 81 0.27 -26.05 0.35
CA CYS A 81 -1.18 -26.19 0.61
C CYS A 81 -2.03 -26.49 -0.64
N GLY A 82 -1.44 -26.52 -1.83
CA GLY A 82 -2.13 -26.80 -3.08
C GLY A 82 -2.81 -25.60 -3.74
N ASP A 83 -2.72 -24.41 -3.16
CA ASP A 83 -3.38 -23.19 -3.66
C ASP A 83 -2.46 -21.98 -3.62
N TYR A 84 -2.72 -20.99 -4.49
CA TYR A 84 -1.97 -19.74 -4.50
C TYR A 84 -2.46 -18.78 -3.41
N PRO A 85 -1.57 -17.90 -2.89
CA PRO A 85 -1.99 -16.76 -2.09
C PRO A 85 -3.06 -15.93 -2.84
N ALA A 86 -4.08 -15.45 -2.13
CA ALA A 86 -5.09 -14.56 -2.71
C ALA A 86 -4.53 -13.16 -2.99
N VAL A 87 -3.50 -12.75 -2.25
CA VAL A 87 -2.79 -11.47 -2.44
C VAL A 87 -1.34 -11.76 -2.80
N MET A 88 -0.88 -11.23 -3.93
CA MET A 88 0.54 -11.24 -4.28
C MET A 88 1.07 -9.82 -4.26
N SER A 89 2.19 -9.62 -3.59
CA SER A 89 2.82 -8.31 -3.50
C SER A 89 4.15 -8.32 -4.27
N PHE A 90 4.50 -7.18 -4.86
CA PHE A 90 5.78 -6.98 -5.56
C PHE A 90 6.33 -5.61 -5.23
N ASP A 91 7.62 -5.39 -5.48
CA ASP A 91 8.26 -4.11 -5.27
C ASP A 91 8.72 -3.45 -6.57
N LEU A 92 8.52 -2.13 -6.66
CA LEU A 92 8.91 -1.32 -7.81
C LEU A 92 10.28 -0.62 -7.63
N GLY A 93 10.97 -0.82 -6.50
CA GLY A 93 12.25 -0.16 -6.24
C GLY A 93 13.22 -0.27 -7.41
N ARG A 94 13.85 0.84 -7.79
CA ARG A 94 14.72 1.04 -8.97
C ARG A 94 14.03 1.10 -10.33
N ILE A 95 12.71 1.02 -10.42
CA ILE A 95 12.00 1.27 -11.70
C ILE A 95 12.29 2.70 -12.18
N GLU A 96 12.40 3.65 -11.27
CA GLU A 96 12.70 5.05 -11.49
C GLU A 96 14.04 5.29 -12.18
N LEU A 97 14.96 4.34 -12.09
CA LEU A 97 16.27 4.42 -12.74
C LEU A 97 16.24 3.98 -14.22
N GLY A 98 15.09 3.51 -14.71
CA GLY A 98 14.92 3.07 -16.10
C GLY A 98 15.58 1.72 -16.42
N GLY A 99 16.00 0.95 -15.41
CA GLY A 99 16.51 -0.40 -15.57
C GLY A 99 15.40 -1.43 -15.84
N ASP A 100 15.80 -2.66 -16.13
CA ASP A 100 14.88 -3.77 -16.43
C ASP A 100 14.49 -4.61 -15.20
N LYS A 101 15.13 -4.39 -14.03
CA LYS A 101 14.96 -5.18 -12.79
C LYS A 101 14.81 -4.29 -11.57
N ASN A 102 14.00 -4.78 -10.64
CA ASN A 102 13.85 -4.13 -9.33
C ASN A 102 15.06 -4.36 -8.41
N LEU A 103 14.98 -3.83 -7.17
CA LEU A 103 16.05 -3.95 -6.15
C LEU A 103 16.39 -5.42 -5.81
N ASP A 104 15.43 -6.34 -5.90
CA ASP A 104 15.62 -7.79 -5.68
C ASP A 104 16.03 -8.53 -6.97
N LYS A 105 16.44 -7.80 -8.00
CA LYS A 105 16.87 -8.31 -9.32
C LYS A 105 15.76 -9.06 -10.06
N VAL A 106 14.51 -8.77 -9.77
CA VAL A 106 13.34 -9.31 -10.49
C VAL A 106 13.04 -8.45 -11.71
N PRO A 107 12.94 -9.03 -12.92
CA PRO A 107 12.58 -8.28 -14.12
C PRO A 107 11.18 -7.67 -14.02
N PHE A 108 11.02 -6.38 -14.33
CA PHE A 108 9.70 -5.71 -14.35
C PHE A 108 8.72 -6.36 -15.33
N ALA A 109 9.21 -6.93 -16.42
CA ALA A 109 8.42 -7.72 -17.35
C ALA A 109 7.82 -8.99 -16.68
N LYS A 110 8.56 -9.63 -15.77
CA LYS A 110 8.09 -10.78 -14.98
C LYS A 110 7.05 -10.34 -13.95
N ILE A 111 7.31 -9.25 -13.23
CA ILE A 111 6.34 -8.65 -12.29
C ILE A 111 5.01 -8.38 -13.00
N ARG A 112 5.05 -7.72 -14.18
CA ARG A 112 3.86 -7.46 -15.00
C ARG A 112 3.13 -8.74 -15.37
N LYS A 113 3.85 -9.77 -15.83
CA LYS A 113 3.27 -11.08 -16.19
C LYS A 113 2.52 -11.69 -14.99
N GLU A 114 3.14 -11.72 -13.82
CA GLU A 114 2.55 -12.34 -12.64
C GLU A 114 1.36 -11.54 -12.07
N ILE A 115 1.39 -10.21 -12.14
CA ILE A 115 0.24 -9.35 -11.79
C ILE A 115 -0.97 -9.69 -12.68
N ILE A 116 -0.77 -9.80 -13.99
CA ILE A 116 -1.86 -10.15 -14.93
C ILE A 116 -2.33 -11.58 -14.68
N ALA A 117 -1.42 -12.51 -14.42
CA ALA A 117 -1.76 -13.90 -14.10
C ALA A 117 -2.56 -13.99 -12.78
N GLN A 118 -2.19 -13.20 -11.75
CA GLN A 118 -2.91 -13.16 -10.48
C GLN A 118 -4.34 -12.62 -10.63
N TYR A 119 -4.50 -11.55 -11.41
CA TYR A 119 -5.81 -11.03 -11.76
C TYR A 119 -6.68 -12.10 -12.47
N ASN A 120 -6.11 -12.79 -13.45
CA ASN A 120 -6.80 -13.86 -14.20
C ASN A 120 -7.18 -15.06 -13.31
N ARG A 121 -6.46 -15.30 -12.20
CA ARG A 121 -6.84 -16.31 -11.18
C ARG A 121 -7.95 -15.81 -10.25
N GLY A 122 -8.30 -14.52 -10.27
CA GLY A 122 -9.26 -13.89 -9.37
C GLY A 122 -8.65 -13.28 -8.11
N GLY A 123 -7.34 -13.42 -7.89
CA GLY A 123 -6.63 -12.80 -6.77
C GLY A 123 -6.23 -11.36 -7.04
N MET A 124 -5.72 -10.65 -6.04
CA MET A 124 -5.27 -9.26 -6.18
C MET A 124 -3.76 -9.12 -6.06
N SER A 125 -3.26 -7.98 -6.55
CA SER A 125 -1.85 -7.59 -6.38
C SER A 125 -1.70 -6.28 -5.64
N SER A 126 -0.68 -6.23 -4.76
CA SER A 126 -0.21 -5.01 -4.09
C SER A 126 1.19 -4.66 -4.60
N LEU A 127 1.49 -3.37 -4.72
CA LEU A 127 2.81 -2.88 -5.12
C LEU A 127 3.35 -1.91 -4.08
N SER A 128 4.49 -2.25 -3.48
CA SER A 128 5.34 -1.33 -2.73
C SER A 128 6.35 -0.64 -3.64
N TRP A 129 7.01 0.39 -3.13
CA TRP A 129 8.04 1.10 -3.88
C TRP A 129 9.16 1.55 -2.93
N HIS A 130 10.21 0.75 -2.84
CA HIS A 130 11.45 1.12 -2.16
C HIS A 130 12.32 1.98 -3.10
N VAL A 131 11.86 3.20 -3.33
CA VAL A 131 12.48 4.15 -4.25
C VAL A 131 13.84 4.61 -3.74
N ASP A 132 14.84 4.65 -4.62
CA ASP A 132 16.16 5.17 -4.31
C ASP A 132 16.07 6.63 -3.82
N ASN A 133 17.06 7.06 -3.01
CA ASN A 133 17.10 8.42 -2.50
C ASN A 133 17.37 9.42 -3.62
N PRO A 134 16.43 10.32 -3.96
CA PRO A 134 16.56 11.22 -5.12
C PRO A 134 17.64 12.29 -4.96
N LEU A 135 18.04 12.59 -3.73
CA LEU A 135 19.08 13.58 -3.45
C LEU A 135 20.48 12.98 -3.55
N SER A 136 20.72 11.83 -2.89
CA SER A 136 22.03 11.19 -2.85
C SER A 136 22.28 10.20 -4.00
N GLY A 137 21.22 9.66 -4.62
CA GLY A 137 21.30 8.59 -5.60
C GLY A 137 21.61 7.21 -5.02
N LYS A 138 21.57 7.06 -3.68
CA LYS A 138 21.67 5.77 -2.99
C LYS A 138 20.27 5.14 -2.82
N ASP A 139 20.22 4.01 -2.12
CA ASP A 139 18.98 3.25 -1.91
C ASP A 139 17.98 3.94 -0.94
N ALA A 140 16.82 3.32 -0.75
CA ALA A 140 15.74 3.79 0.13
C ALA A 140 16.18 3.95 1.60
N TRP A 141 17.18 3.20 2.03
CA TRP A 141 17.71 3.20 3.41
C TRP A 141 18.78 4.26 3.67
N ASP A 142 19.13 5.09 2.67
CA ASP A 142 20.03 6.23 2.93
C ASP A 142 19.30 7.37 3.64
N VAL A 143 19.44 7.38 4.95
CA VAL A 143 18.85 8.36 5.90
C VAL A 143 19.86 9.43 6.35
N SER A 144 20.93 9.64 5.58
CA SER A 144 21.99 10.56 5.92
C SER A 144 21.61 12.04 5.84
N ASP A 145 20.50 12.36 5.16
CA ASP A 145 20.01 13.72 4.95
C ASP A 145 18.52 13.84 5.25
N THR A 146 18.11 14.84 6.01
CA THR A 146 16.71 15.12 6.39
C THR A 146 16.01 16.06 5.41
N THR A 147 16.69 16.55 4.38
CA THR A 147 16.13 17.50 3.39
C THR A 147 15.64 16.80 2.12
N VAL A 148 15.71 15.47 2.05
CA VAL A 148 15.37 14.68 0.86
C VAL A 148 13.95 14.97 0.40
N VAL A 149 12.96 14.86 1.30
CA VAL A 149 11.56 15.12 0.96
C VAL A 149 11.36 16.57 0.53
N ALA A 150 11.90 17.54 1.27
CA ALA A 150 11.81 18.96 0.89
C ALA A 150 12.40 19.22 -0.51
N SER A 151 13.49 18.53 -0.87
CA SER A 151 14.15 18.70 -2.17
C SER A 151 13.32 18.29 -3.37
N ILE A 152 12.35 17.37 -3.20
CA ILE A 152 11.50 16.83 -4.28
C ILE A 152 10.11 17.45 -4.33
N LEU A 153 9.68 18.17 -3.29
CA LEU A 153 8.41 18.88 -3.31
C LEU A 153 8.45 20.08 -4.28
N PRO A 154 7.29 20.66 -4.68
CA PRO A 154 7.26 21.81 -5.56
C PRO A 154 8.15 22.96 -5.10
N GLY A 155 9.05 23.41 -5.97
CA GLY A 155 10.09 24.41 -5.67
C GLY A 155 11.41 23.84 -5.14
N GLY A 156 11.47 22.56 -4.83
CA GLY A 156 12.70 21.85 -4.44
C GLY A 156 13.63 21.58 -5.64
N THR A 157 14.92 21.43 -5.36
CA THR A 157 15.98 21.28 -6.40
C THR A 157 15.89 19.99 -7.21
N ASN A 158 15.26 18.93 -6.64
CA ASN A 158 15.08 17.64 -7.29
C ASN A 158 13.62 17.39 -7.74
N HIS A 159 12.77 18.43 -7.72
CA HIS A 159 11.35 18.28 -8.05
C HIS A 159 11.14 17.67 -9.44
N GLU A 160 11.70 18.27 -10.48
CA GLU A 160 11.55 17.82 -11.88
C GLU A 160 12.09 16.38 -12.08
N LYS A 161 13.21 16.06 -11.45
CA LYS A 161 13.76 14.70 -11.45
C LYS A 161 12.76 13.72 -10.88
N PHE A 162 12.16 14.05 -9.74
CA PHE A 162 11.23 13.16 -9.04
C PHE A 162 9.88 13.04 -9.78
N ILE A 163 9.41 14.10 -10.40
CA ILE A 163 8.25 14.05 -11.31
C ILE A 163 8.51 13.07 -12.46
N GLY A 164 9.71 13.08 -13.04
CA GLY A 164 10.10 12.09 -14.05
C GLY A 164 10.08 10.65 -13.53
N TRP A 165 10.46 10.42 -12.27
CA TRP A 165 10.37 9.12 -11.62
C TRP A 165 8.92 8.66 -11.44
N LEU A 166 8.05 9.57 -11.00
CA LEU A 166 6.60 9.30 -10.91
C LEU A 166 5.98 8.98 -12.28
N ASP A 167 6.48 9.60 -13.35
CA ASP A 167 6.04 9.30 -14.72
C ASP A 167 6.35 7.86 -15.13
N ILE A 168 7.54 7.37 -14.81
CA ILE A 168 7.94 5.98 -15.09
C ILE A 168 7.03 5.01 -14.33
N VAL A 169 6.74 5.28 -13.05
CA VAL A 169 5.79 4.48 -12.26
C VAL A 169 4.40 4.51 -12.88
N ALA A 170 3.90 5.70 -13.28
CA ALA A 170 2.59 5.83 -13.89
C ALA A 170 2.49 5.07 -15.23
N ASP A 171 3.54 5.11 -16.04
CA ASP A 171 3.60 4.38 -17.31
C ASP A 171 3.59 2.86 -17.08
N PHE A 172 4.29 2.37 -16.03
CA PHE A 172 4.22 0.97 -15.61
C PHE A 172 2.78 0.60 -15.20
N MET A 173 2.14 1.38 -14.31
CA MET A 173 0.74 1.13 -13.88
C MET A 173 -0.24 1.10 -15.05
N ASN A 174 -0.10 2.03 -16.00
CA ASN A 174 -0.92 2.08 -17.22
C ASN A 174 -0.67 0.90 -18.16
N SER A 175 0.48 0.22 -18.06
CA SER A 175 0.84 -0.96 -18.85
C SER A 175 0.23 -2.26 -18.33
N LEU A 176 -0.32 -2.27 -17.09
CA LEU A 176 -0.91 -3.45 -16.48
C LEU A 176 -2.30 -3.73 -17.05
N LYS A 177 -2.33 -4.43 -18.18
CA LYS A 177 -3.56 -4.77 -18.90
C LYS A 177 -3.55 -6.24 -19.27
N THR A 178 -4.74 -6.86 -19.18
CA THR A 178 -4.99 -8.19 -19.75
C THR A 178 -4.89 -8.15 -21.27
N GLU A 179 -4.86 -9.32 -21.91
CA GLU A 179 -4.90 -9.44 -23.37
C GLU A 179 -6.13 -8.78 -23.99
N ASN A 180 -7.25 -8.74 -23.27
CA ASN A 180 -8.49 -8.08 -23.70
C ASN A 180 -8.51 -6.57 -23.41
N GLY A 181 -7.39 -6.00 -22.94
CA GLY A 181 -7.24 -4.57 -22.66
C GLY A 181 -7.84 -4.09 -21.34
N VAL A 182 -8.34 -4.99 -20.49
CA VAL A 182 -8.83 -4.63 -19.14
C VAL A 182 -7.65 -4.20 -18.29
N LYS A 183 -7.69 -3.00 -17.73
CA LYS A 183 -6.69 -2.51 -16.78
C LYS A 183 -6.80 -3.28 -15.47
N VAL A 184 -5.70 -3.88 -15.03
CA VAL A 184 -5.64 -4.67 -13.80
C VAL A 184 -5.61 -3.75 -12.59
N PRO A 185 -6.56 -3.87 -11.64
CA PRO A 185 -6.55 -3.10 -10.41
C PRO A 185 -5.35 -3.43 -9.52
N ILE A 186 -4.72 -2.43 -8.95
CA ILE A 186 -3.56 -2.54 -8.09
C ILE A 186 -3.79 -1.80 -6.78
N LEU A 187 -3.42 -2.42 -5.67
CA LEU A 187 -3.26 -1.74 -4.39
C LEU A 187 -1.84 -1.17 -4.32
N PHE A 188 -1.70 0.13 -4.59
CA PHE A 188 -0.41 0.81 -4.56
C PHE A 188 -0.10 1.30 -3.15
N ARG A 189 1.04 0.90 -2.61
CA ARG A 189 1.47 1.12 -1.23
C ARG A 189 2.86 1.79 -1.18
N PRO A 190 3.01 3.01 -1.73
CA PRO A 190 4.25 3.77 -1.58
C PRO A 190 4.36 4.34 -0.16
N TRP A 191 5.54 4.81 0.21
CA TRP A 191 5.78 5.56 1.46
C TRP A 191 5.36 4.79 2.73
N HIS A 192 5.38 3.46 2.66
CA HIS A 192 5.06 2.58 3.78
C HIS A 192 6.06 2.73 4.94
N GLU A 193 5.69 2.19 6.11
CA GLU A 193 6.53 2.21 7.32
C GLU A 193 7.02 3.61 7.75
N ASN A 194 6.26 4.64 7.41
CA ASN A 194 6.64 6.04 7.59
C ASN A 194 6.80 6.48 9.05
N THR A 195 6.34 5.70 10.02
CA THR A 195 6.55 5.93 11.46
C THR A 195 7.94 5.49 11.92
N GLY A 196 8.60 4.61 11.17
CA GLY A 196 10.01 4.29 11.30
C GLY A 196 10.93 5.42 10.82
N SER A 197 12.24 5.19 10.91
CA SER A 197 13.25 6.17 10.48
C SER A 197 14.37 5.49 9.69
N TRP A 198 14.08 4.35 9.07
CA TRP A 198 15.00 3.59 8.23
C TRP A 198 14.84 3.86 6.74
N PHE A 199 13.80 4.58 6.33
CA PHE A 199 13.63 5.09 4.97
C PHE A 199 13.75 6.61 4.96
N TRP A 200 14.21 7.19 3.83
CA TRP A 200 14.38 8.65 3.71
C TRP A 200 13.06 9.45 3.82
N TRP A 201 11.89 8.79 3.74
CA TRP A 201 10.57 9.40 4.01
C TRP A 201 10.05 9.15 5.43
N GLY A 202 10.88 8.60 6.31
CA GLY A 202 10.51 8.22 7.67
C GLY A 202 10.27 9.38 8.63
N ALA A 203 9.79 9.07 9.83
CA ALA A 203 9.31 10.07 10.81
C ALA A 203 10.37 11.08 11.27
N LYS A 204 11.65 10.69 11.34
CA LYS A 204 12.76 11.59 11.71
C LYS A 204 13.41 12.28 10.51
N LEU A 205 13.03 11.91 9.30
CA LEU A 205 13.66 12.36 8.06
C LEU A 205 12.86 13.45 7.35
N CYS A 206 11.57 13.57 7.64
CA CYS A 206 10.73 14.65 7.16
C CYS A 206 9.58 14.93 8.12
N SER A 207 9.06 16.14 8.10
CA SER A 207 7.89 16.54 8.88
C SER A 207 6.62 15.82 8.39
N ALA A 208 5.58 15.80 9.23
CA ALA A 208 4.28 15.26 8.84
C ALA A 208 3.65 16.02 7.66
N SER A 209 3.88 17.33 7.56
CA SER A 209 3.39 18.15 6.42
C SER A 209 4.11 17.82 5.12
N GLU A 210 5.42 17.64 5.14
CA GLU A 210 6.20 17.23 3.96
C GLU A 210 5.80 15.83 3.49
N TYR A 211 5.61 14.89 4.41
CA TYR A 211 5.14 13.55 4.08
C TYR A 211 3.74 13.55 3.43
N LYS A 212 2.80 14.35 3.97
CA LYS A 212 1.47 14.51 3.37
C LYS A 212 1.55 15.18 1.99
N ALA A 213 2.44 16.15 1.81
CA ALA A 213 2.68 16.79 0.53
C ALA A 213 3.29 15.82 -0.50
N LEU A 214 4.18 14.92 -0.08
CA LEU A 214 4.72 13.84 -0.91
C LEU A 214 3.60 12.90 -1.40
N TRP A 215 2.68 12.50 -0.53
CA TRP A 215 1.51 11.71 -0.92
C TRP A 215 0.61 12.45 -1.91
N GLN A 216 0.30 13.73 -1.62
CA GLN A 216 -0.54 14.53 -2.51
C GLN A 216 0.09 14.65 -3.90
N MET A 217 1.37 14.98 -3.97
CA MET A 217 2.12 15.08 -5.23
C MET A 217 2.12 13.75 -6.00
N THR A 218 2.33 12.63 -5.31
CA THR A 218 2.27 11.29 -5.91
C THR A 218 0.89 11.00 -6.48
N TYR A 219 -0.17 11.21 -5.70
CA TYR A 219 -1.55 11.01 -6.12
C TYR A 219 -1.90 11.89 -7.33
N ASP A 220 -1.62 13.19 -7.24
CA ASP A 220 -1.94 14.15 -8.32
C ASP A 220 -1.21 13.78 -9.61
N ARG A 221 0.06 13.34 -9.52
CA ARG A 221 0.80 12.93 -10.70
C ARG A 221 0.22 11.68 -11.34
N MET A 222 -0.19 10.66 -10.57
CA MET A 222 -0.88 9.49 -11.10
C MET A 222 -2.19 9.89 -11.81
N GLN A 223 -2.98 10.80 -11.22
CA GLN A 223 -4.21 11.31 -11.86
C GLN A 223 -3.91 12.07 -13.17
N GLN A 224 -2.90 12.94 -13.19
CA GLN A 224 -2.47 13.67 -14.39
C GLN A 224 -2.03 12.74 -15.53
N LYS A 225 -1.43 11.62 -15.19
CA LYS A 225 -1.00 10.56 -16.13
C LYS A 225 -2.13 9.61 -16.54
N GLY A 226 -3.36 9.83 -16.08
CA GLY A 226 -4.53 9.02 -16.43
C GLY A 226 -4.48 7.60 -15.86
N VAL A 227 -3.82 7.42 -14.70
CA VAL A 227 -3.79 6.13 -13.99
C VAL A 227 -5.07 5.99 -13.19
N ASP A 228 -5.97 5.11 -13.63
CA ASP A 228 -7.34 4.93 -13.12
C ASP A 228 -7.59 3.54 -12.52
N ASN A 229 -6.53 2.72 -12.43
CA ASN A 229 -6.59 1.34 -11.92
C ASN A 229 -5.91 1.19 -10.54
N LEU A 230 -5.75 2.27 -9.77
CA LEU A 230 -5.13 2.22 -8.45
C LEU A 230 -6.12 2.40 -7.30
N LEU A 231 -5.93 1.58 -6.25
CA LEU A 231 -6.28 1.86 -4.87
C LEU A 231 -5.00 2.21 -4.11
N TYR A 232 -5.08 3.12 -3.14
CA TYR A 232 -3.93 3.58 -2.37
C TYR A 232 -3.98 3.08 -0.94
N ALA A 233 -2.89 2.48 -0.47
CA ALA A 233 -2.77 1.99 0.90
C ALA A 233 -1.78 2.83 1.72
N TYR A 234 -2.22 3.27 2.89
CA TYR A 234 -1.38 3.88 3.92
C TYR A 234 -1.08 2.86 5.00
N SER A 235 0.20 2.51 5.20
CA SER A 235 0.64 1.50 6.16
C SER A 235 1.86 1.98 6.95
N PRO A 236 1.65 2.57 8.14
CA PRO A 236 2.74 2.80 9.08
C PRO A 236 3.27 1.48 9.64
N SER A 237 4.53 1.50 10.10
CA SER A 237 5.11 0.42 10.88
C SER A 237 4.70 0.51 12.35
N THR A 238 5.07 -0.48 13.10
CA THR A 238 4.81 -0.81 14.51
C THR A 238 4.53 0.33 15.49
N GLU A 239 3.91 -0.07 16.61
CA GLU A 239 3.80 0.68 17.86
C GLU A 239 2.96 1.94 17.79
N LEU A 240 1.79 1.83 17.17
CA LEU A 240 0.79 2.88 17.34
C LEU A 240 0.48 3.07 18.82
N GLN A 241 0.64 4.29 19.31
CA GLN A 241 0.27 4.62 20.67
C GLN A 241 -1.25 4.78 20.79
N ASP A 242 -1.84 5.49 19.84
CA ASP A 242 -3.27 5.76 19.72
C ASP A 242 -3.64 6.17 18.29
N SER A 243 -4.91 6.51 18.09
CA SER A 243 -5.43 6.99 16.80
C SER A 243 -4.85 8.35 16.38
N ILE A 244 -4.50 9.21 17.34
CA ILE A 244 -3.91 10.53 17.05
C ILE A 244 -2.53 10.35 16.42
N ASP A 245 -1.73 9.43 16.95
CA ASP A 245 -0.41 9.12 16.42
C ASP A 245 -0.50 8.58 14.99
N PHE A 246 -1.43 7.66 14.72
CA PHE A 246 -1.71 7.18 13.37
C PHE A 246 -2.08 8.33 12.42
N MET A 247 -3.01 9.20 12.83
CA MET A 247 -3.55 10.29 11.99
C MET A 247 -2.56 11.43 11.77
N LYS A 248 -1.51 11.53 12.56
CA LYS A 248 -0.50 12.60 12.46
C LYS A 248 0.09 12.72 11.05
N ARG A 249 0.39 11.60 10.43
CA ARG A 249 0.99 11.53 9.08
C ARG A 249 -0.01 11.03 8.01
N TYR A 250 -1.25 10.72 8.37
CA TYR A 250 -2.27 10.22 7.45
C TYR A 250 -2.58 11.22 6.34
N PRO A 251 -2.48 10.82 5.04
CA PRO A 251 -2.60 11.74 3.91
C PRO A 251 -4.01 12.27 3.67
N GLY A 252 -5.02 11.62 4.21
CA GLY A 252 -6.43 12.02 4.09
C GLY A 252 -7.30 11.04 3.32
N ASP A 253 -8.60 11.10 3.59
CA ASP A 253 -9.60 10.16 3.05
C ASP A 253 -9.80 10.27 1.54
N ALA A 254 -9.49 11.42 0.95
CA ALA A 254 -9.60 11.66 -0.48
C ALA A 254 -8.53 10.89 -1.29
N ILE A 255 -7.40 10.55 -0.66
CA ILE A 255 -6.28 9.86 -1.30
C ILE A 255 -6.31 8.37 -0.96
N ILE A 256 -6.43 8.04 0.34
CA ILE A 256 -6.25 6.68 0.85
C ILE A 256 -7.53 5.88 0.75
N ASP A 257 -7.44 4.67 0.24
CA ASP A 257 -8.54 3.72 0.10
C ASP A 257 -8.53 2.62 1.15
N LEU A 258 -7.32 2.21 1.58
CA LEU A 258 -7.09 1.16 2.56
C LEU A 258 -6.08 1.64 3.59
N ILE A 259 -6.29 1.30 4.85
CA ILE A 259 -5.32 1.53 5.91
C ILE A 259 -4.76 0.20 6.42
N GLY A 260 -3.45 0.17 6.64
CA GLY A 260 -2.74 -1.04 7.03
C GLY A 260 -1.72 -0.81 8.13
N LEU A 261 -1.05 -1.89 8.50
CA LEU A 261 0.06 -1.91 9.45
C LEU A 261 1.10 -2.92 9.03
N ASP A 262 2.37 -2.60 9.26
CA ASP A 262 3.50 -3.49 9.04
C ASP A 262 4.13 -3.85 10.40
N ILE A 263 3.96 -5.10 10.84
CA ILE A 263 4.40 -5.57 12.17
C ILE A 263 5.06 -6.94 12.06
N TYR A 264 6.32 -7.06 12.48
CA TYR A 264 7.09 -8.31 12.46
C TYR A 264 7.37 -8.86 13.85
N GLN A 265 7.45 -10.19 13.96
CA GLN A 265 7.77 -10.85 15.21
C GLN A 265 9.29 -10.96 15.43
N PHE A 266 9.77 -10.41 16.54
CA PHE A 266 11.10 -10.65 17.10
C PHE A 266 11.02 -11.37 18.45
N ASP A 267 9.93 -11.14 19.21
CA ASP A 267 9.56 -11.80 20.45
C ASP A 267 8.07 -12.16 20.40
N LYS A 268 7.70 -13.39 20.78
CA LYS A 268 6.32 -13.88 20.64
C LYS A 268 5.31 -13.06 21.43
N GLN A 269 5.57 -12.83 22.72
CA GLN A 269 4.59 -12.15 23.58
C GLN A 269 4.48 -10.67 23.23
N LYS A 270 5.60 -10.03 22.93
CA LYS A 270 5.63 -8.64 22.49
C LYS A 270 4.86 -8.49 21.18
N TYR A 271 5.09 -9.38 20.22
CA TYR A 271 4.38 -9.37 18.93
C TYR A 271 2.86 -9.49 19.11
N ILE A 272 2.40 -10.49 19.88
CA ILE A 272 0.97 -10.69 20.15
C ILE A 272 0.35 -9.43 20.79
N ASN A 273 1.01 -8.85 21.77
CA ASN A 273 0.53 -7.66 22.47
C ASN A 273 0.46 -6.44 21.53
N GLN A 274 1.50 -6.21 20.73
CA GLN A 274 1.56 -5.12 19.75
C GLN A 274 0.51 -5.29 18.65
N LEU A 275 0.37 -6.50 18.12
CA LEU A 275 -0.58 -6.82 17.07
C LEU A 275 -2.02 -6.56 17.55
N ASN A 276 -2.39 -7.06 18.74
CA ASN A 276 -3.70 -6.81 19.35
C ASN A 276 -3.96 -5.32 19.55
N LYS A 277 -3.02 -4.59 20.17
CA LYS A 277 -3.14 -3.16 20.40
C LYS A 277 -3.34 -2.40 19.10
N SER A 278 -2.48 -2.64 18.12
CA SER A 278 -2.46 -1.92 16.86
C SER A 278 -3.68 -2.24 15.98
N LEU A 279 -4.12 -3.50 15.91
CA LEU A 279 -5.33 -3.88 15.17
C LEU A 279 -6.60 -3.35 15.82
N THR A 280 -6.65 -3.21 17.16
CA THR A 280 -7.76 -2.55 17.85
C THR A 280 -7.85 -1.08 17.42
N ILE A 281 -6.75 -0.34 17.46
CA ILE A 281 -6.69 1.07 17.04
C ILE A 281 -7.07 1.18 15.55
N LEU A 282 -6.50 0.32 14.70
CA LEU A 282 -6.75 0.34 13.25
C LEU A 282 -8.22 0.04 12.92
N THR A 283 -8.86 -0.87 13.68
CA THR A 283 -10.28 -1.19 13.52
C THR A 283 -11.17 0.02 13.80
N GLU A 284 -10.87 0.77 14.86
CA GLU A 284 -11.60 2.00 15.20
C GLU A 284 -11.43 3.07 14.12
N ILE A 285 -10.20 3.30 13.65
CA ILE A 285 -9.91 4.26 12.58
C ILE A 285 -10.62 3.83 11.29
N GLY A 286 -10.50 2.56 10.90
CA GLY A 286 -11.14 2.03 9.69
C GLY A 286 -12.65 2.21 9.69
N LYS A 287 -13.30 2.02 10.85
CA LYS A 287 -14.73 2.26 11.05
C LYS A 287 -15.10 3.75 10.90
N VAL A 288 -14.34 4.64 11.56
CA VAL A 288 -14.60 6.10 11.53
C VAL A 288 -14.40 6.65 10.11
N HIS A 289 -13.35 6.24 9.43
CA HIS A 289 -12.98 6.72 8.09
C HIS A 289 -13.58 5.88 6.95
N ASN A 290 -14.40 4.87 7.26
CA ASN A 290 -15.01 3.95 6.28
C ASN A 290 -13.98 3.32 5.33
N LYS A 291 -12.83 2.87 5.88
CA LYS A 291 -11.76 2.22 5.12
C LYS A 291 -11.65 0.74 5.47
N PRO A 292 -11.43 -0.16 4.48
CA PRO A 292 -10.99 -1.51 4.78
C PRO A 292 -9.63 -1.45 5.46
N ILE A 293 -9.37 -2.42 6.34
CA ILE A 293 -8.13 -2.51 7.09
C ILE A 293 -7.38 -3.80 6.76
N ALA A 294 -6.04 -3.79 6.87
CA ALA A 294 -5.22 -4.95 6.58
C ALA A 294 -3.97 -5.02 7.48
N LEU A 295 -3.43 -6.21 7.66
CA LEU A 295 -2.06 -6.43 8.11
C LEU A 295 -1.21 -6.51 6.84
N THR A 296 -0.70 -5.35 6.41
CA THR A 296 -0.08 -5.14 5.09
C THR A 296 1.28 -5.78 4.96
N GLU A 297 1.98 -5.94 6.07
CA GLU A 297 3.15 -6.81 6.19
C GLU A 297 3.23 -7.42 7.60
N THR A 298 3.60 -8.70 7.65
CA THR A 298 3.93 -9.38 8.89
C THR A 298 4.88 -10.55 8.62
N GLY A 299 5.32 -11.20 9.70
CA GLY A 299 6.08 -12.43 9.62
C GLY A 299 6.94 -12.69 10.82
N PHE A 300 7.44 -13.91 10.87
CA PHE A 300 8.48 -14.35 11.78
C PHE A 300 9.61 -14.93 10.94
N GLU A 301 10.74 -14.24 10.88
CA GLU A 301 11.85 -14.65 10.01
C GLU A 301 12.25 -16.10 10.31
N THR A 302 12.38 -16.90 9.25
CA THR A 302 12.65 -18.36 9.27
C THR A 302 11.55 -19.24 9.90
N ILE A 303 10.52 -18.68 10.46
CA ILE A 303 9.39 -19.37 11.11
C ILE A 303 9.87 -20.55 11.98
N PRO A 304 10.70 -20.30 13.01
CA PRO A 304 11.30 -21.38 13.81
C PRO A 304 10.31 -22.05 14.79
N ASP A 305 9.11 -21.48 14.94
CA ASP A 305 8.00 -22.05 15.70
C ASP A 305 7.13 -22.89 14.76
N SER A 306 7.10 -24.20 14.97
CA SER A 306 6.36 -25.14 14.11
C SER A 306 4.85 -24.96 14.13
N ALA A 307 4.29 -24.25 15.12
CA ALA A 307 2.86 -23.98 15.29
C ALA A 307 2.53 -22.47 15.15
N TRP A 308 3.41 -21.69 14.54
CA TRP A 308 3.28 -20.23 14.47
C TRP A 308 1.98 -19.76 13.83
N TRP A 309 1.54 -20.44 12.79
CA TRP A 309 0.36 -20.05 12.01
C TRP A 309 -0.94 -20.18 12.80
N THR A 310 -1.11 -21.34 13.50
CA THR A 310 -2.35 -21.65 14.21
C THR A 310 -2.33 -21.22 15.68
N GLU A 311 -1.14 -21.10 16.31
CA GLU A 311 -1.04 -20.76 17.75
C GLU A 311 -0.55 -19.32 18.02
N THR A 312 0.00 -18.63 17.01
CA THR A 312 0.50 -17.27 17.20
C THR A 312 -0.23 -16.26 16.32
N LEU A 313 -0.24 -16.45 15.00
CA LEU A 313 -0.81 -15.48 14.06
C LEU A 313 -2.34 -15.54 14.04
N PHE A 314 -2.90 -16.71 13.72
CA PHE A 314 -4.35 -16.88 13.53
C PHE A 314 -5.19 -16.48 14.76
N PRO A 315 -4.83 -16.86 16.00
CA PRO A 315 -5.60 -16.49 17.18
C PRO A 315 -5.76 -14.99 17.39
N VAL A 316 -4.81 -14.19 16.89
CA VAL A 316 -4.90 -12.73 16.96
C VAL A 316 -5.72 -12.21 15.80
N ILE A 317 -5.29 -12.45 14.56
CA ILE A 317 -5.86 -11.77 13.40
C ILE A 317 -7.31 -12.16 13.10
N SER A 318 -7.75 -13.36 13.49
CA SER A 318 -9.13 -13.83 13.29
C SER A 318 -10.19 -13.07 14.09
N HIS A 319 -9.79 -12.26 15.06
CA HIS A 319 -10.69 -11.41 15.87
C HIS A 319 -10.90 -10.02 15.30
N TYR A 320 -10.15 -9.65 14.24
CA TYR A 320 -10.20 -8.30 13.66
C TYR A 320 -10.75 -8.33 12.22
N PRO A 321 -11.48 -7.28 11.81
CA PRO A 321 -12.08 -7.21 10.48
C PRO A 321 -11.06 -6.82 9.40
N ILE A 322 -9.91 -7.48 9.37
CA ILE A 322 -8.91 -7.27 8.32
C ILE A 322 -9.37 -7.91 7.01
N CYS A 323 -9.11 -7.25 5.87
CA CYS A 323 -9.42 -7.81 4.56
C CYS A 323 -8.32 -8.72 4.02
N TYR A 324 -7.05 -8.52 4.46
CA TYR A 324 -5.96 -9.43 4.16
C TYR A 324 -4.84 -9.36 5.21
N VAL A 325 -4.03 -10.40 5.24
CA VAL A 325 -2.72 -10.47 5.88
C VAL A 325 -1.69 -10.87 4.84
N LEU A 326 -0.52 -10.21 4.85
CA LEU A 326 0.57 -10.50 3.92
C LEU A 326 1.87 -10.77 4.66
N VAL A 327 2.53 -11.89 4.33
CA VAL A 327 3.87 -12.18 4.81
C VAL A 327 4.93 -11.82 3.77
N TRP A 328 6.12 -11.43 4.24
CA TRP A 328 7.20 -10.99 3.39
C TRP A 328 7.78 -12.13 2.56
N ARG A 329 8.77 -11.84 1.71
CA ARG A 329 9.31 -12.74 0.70
C ARG A 329 10.13 -13.92 1.25
N ASN A 330 10.22 -14.98 0.48
CA ASN A 330 11.17 -16.06 0.64
C ASN A 330 12.40 -15.79 -0.24
N ALA A 331 13.46 -15.18 0.32
CA ALA A 331 14.61 -14.76 -0.44
C ALA A 331 15.41 -15.93 -1.02
N ARG A 332 15.62 -15.94 -2.34
CA ARG A 332 16.43 -16.96 -3.00
C ARG A 332 17.94 -16.81 -2.75
N GLU A 333 18.36 -15.57 -2.44
CA GLU A 333 19.77 -15.21 -2.23
C GLU A 333 20.23 -15.26 -0.77
N LYS A 334 19.29 -15.48 0.18
CA LYS A 334 19.56 -15.53 1.62
C LYS A 334 18.87 -16.74 2.24
N THR A 335 19.61 -17.73 2.67
CA THR A 335 19.07 -19.00 3.22
C THR A 335 18.23 -18.83 4.49
N ASN A 336 18.44 -17.74 5.26
CA ASN A 336 17.77 -17.48 6.52
C ASN A 336 16.85 -16.24 6.44
N HIS A 337 16.29 -15.96 5.25
CA HIS A 337 15.39 -14.84 5.07
C HIS A 337 14.14 -15.31 4.31
N TYR A 338 13.21 -15.90 5.02
CA TYR A 338 11.93 -16.36 4.49
C TYR A 338 10.82 -16.20 5.54
N TYR A 339 9.60 -15.97 5.07
CA TYR A 339 8.45 -15.65 5.89
C TYR A 339 7.20 -16.48 5.53
N ALA A 340 7.26 -17.32 4.51
CA ALA A 340 6.25 -18.31 4.18
C ALA A 340 6.84 -19.71 4.19
N PRO A 341 6.03 -20.76 4.46
CA PRO A 341 6.53 -22.13 4.42
C PRO A 341 6.82 -22.57 3.00
N TYR A 342 7.72 -23.53 2.88
CA TYR A 342 8.04 -24.25 1.66
C TYR A 342 8.07 -25.76 1.97
N PRO A 343 8.04 -26.66 0.99
CA PRO A 343 8.06 -28.09 1.26
C PRO A 343 9.23 -28.54 2.14
N GLY A 344 8.94 -29.15 3.27
CA GLY A 344 9.93 -29.59 4.26
C GLY A 344 10.31 -28.58 5.33
N GLN A 345 9.81 -27.33 5.27
CA GLN A 345 9.96 -26.37 6.37
C GLN A 345 9.12 -26.82 7.58
N ILE A 346 9.62 -26.61 8.81
CA ILE A 346 9.05 -27.20 10.04
C ILE A 346 7.60 -26.77 10.33
N SER A 347 7.17 -25.57 9.89
CA SER A 347 5.81 -25.07 10.08
C SER A 347 4.86 -25.42 8.92
N ALA A 348 5.32 -26.18 7.91
CA ALA A 348 4.51 -26.45 6.70
C ALA A 348 3.21 -27.20 7.04
N THR A 349 3.25 -28.15 7.98
CA THR A 349 2.05 -28.89 8.43
C THR A 349 1.05 -27.96 9.13
N ASP A 350 1.51 -27.11 10.01
CA ASP A 350 0.70 -26.12 10.72
C ASP A 350 0.11 -25.08 9.76
N PHE A 351 0.86 -24.72 8.69
CA PHE A 351 0.33 -23.87 7.64
C PHE A 351 -0.81 -24.51 6.86
N VAL A 352 -0.77 -25.83 6.62
CA VAL A 352 -1.89 -26.54 6.01
C VAL A 352 -3.13 -26.51 6.92
N GLU A 353 -2.96 -26.60 8.24
CA GLU A 353 -4.05 -26.42 9.20
C GLU A 353 -4.59 -24.97 9.19
N PHE A 354 -3.70 -23.98 9.10
CA PHE A 354 -4.09 -22.57 8.92
C PHE A 354 -4.85 -22.36 7.61
N TYR A 355 -4.41 -22.96 6.50
CA TYR A 355 -5.09 -22.92 5.21
C TYR A 355 -6.53 -23.48 5.29
N HIS A 356 -6.78 -24.49 6.10
CA HIS A 356 -8.10 -25.08 6.28
C HIS A 356 -9.00 -24.34 7.28
N LYS A 357 -8.54 -23.27 7.92
CA LYS A 357 -9.41 -22.44 8.76
C LYS A 357 -10.45 -21.72 7.88
N PRO A 358 -11.75 -21.75 8.22
CA PRO A 358 -12.79 -21.17 7.36
C PRO A 358 -12.63 -19.66 7.06
N GLN A 359 -11.89 -18.96 7.92
CA GLN A 359 -11.65 -17.51 7.78
C GLN A 359 -10.41 -17.19 6.94
N THR A 360 -9.58 -18.17 6.59
CA THR A 360 -8.36 -17.99 5.80
C THR A 360 -8.67 -18.24 4.33
N LEU A 361 -8.61 -17.17 3.52
CA LEU A 361 -9.03 -17.21 2.12
C LEU A 361 -7.81 -17.19 1.19
N PHE A 362 -7.80 -18.14 0.27
CA PHE A 362 -6.80 -18.27 -0.79
C PHE A 362 -7.41 -17.95 -2.16
N VAL A 363 -6.63 -18.08 -3.24
CA VAL A 363 -7.08 -17.61 -4.54
C VAL A 363 -8.38 -18.28 -5.01
N LYS A 364 -8.58 -19.57 -4.72
CA LYS A 364 -9.82 -20.28 -5.07
C LYS A 364 -11.08 -19.73 -4.40
N ASP A 365 -10.89 -19.04 -3.24
CA ASP A 365 -12.01 -18.54 -2.42
C ASP A 365 -12.44 -17.12 -2.82
N VAL A 366 -11.69 -16.45 -3.72
CA VAL A 366 -11.87 -15.01 -4.00
C VAL A 366 -12.12 -14.67 -5.47
N VAL A 367 -12.64 -15.61 -6.23
CA VAL A 367 -12.84 -15.51 -7.69
C VAL A 367 -13.73 -14.36 -8.18
N HIS A 368 -14.41 -13.64 -7.29
CA HIS A 368 -15.34 -12.54 -7.59
C HIS A 368 -14.88 -11.18 -7.05
N LEU A 369 -13.57 -10.97 -6.88
CA LEU A 369 -13.07 -9.70 -6.34
C LEU A 369 -13.36 -8.49 -7.22
N TYR A 370 -13.58 -8.70 -8.51
CA TYR A 370 -13.70 -7.63 -9.50
C TYR A 370 -15.12 -7.50 -10.10
N ASP A 371 -16.09 -8.31 -9.62
CA ASP A 371 -17.47 -8.35 -10.10
C ASP A 371 -18.40 -7.35 -9.39
#